data_828a7338389523e623a78b5ad4c141ed
#
_entry.id   828a7338389523e623a78b5ad4c141ed
#
_cell.length_a   1.000
_cell.length_b   1.000
_cell.length_c   1.000
_cell.angle_alpha   90.00
_cell.angle_beta   90.00
_cell.angle_gamma   90.00
#
_symmetry.space_group_name_H-M   'P 1'
#
loop_
_entity.id
_entity.type
_entity.pdbx_description
1 polymer ?
#
loop_
_entity_poly.entity_id
_entity_poly.type
_entity_poly.pdbx_seq_one_letter_code
_entity_poly.pdbx_strand_id
1 'polypeptide(L)'
;WRLLERYKVPVFLFVNKMDQNGTDRDALLTDLKTHLHENCVDFGRTEGDTSTEYLLDPEQMENIAVCDEKLLEKYLETGSVDDAEIRELIVQRKLFPCHFGSALKAQGVEDFWNGIQKYTSEPQRPEEFGAKVFKIARDEQGNRLTYMKITGGCLKAKTLLSSRGKQSLPGVKQKQEDWEEKADQLRL
;
A
#
# COMPACT_ATOMS: atom_id res chain seq x y z
N TRP A 1 1.21 2.12 12.48
CA TRP A 1 0.75 3.38 11.91
C TRP A 1 1.88 4.39 11.74
N ARG A 2 2.56 4.80 12.79
CA ARG A 2 3.65 5.83 12.78
C ARG A 2 4.76 5.55 11.77
N LEU A 3 5.14 4.29 11.55
CA LEU A 3 6.14 3.93 10.54
C LEU A 3 5.61 4.14 9.12
N LEU A 4 4.37 3.74 8.85
CA LEU A 4 3.73 3.94 7.56
C LEU A 4 3.56 5.44 7.24
N GLU A 5 3.24 6.23 8.25
CA GLU A 5 3.17 7.70 8.14
C GLU A 5 4.55 8.31 7.85
N ARG A 6 5.57 7.94 8.62
CA ARG A 6 6.95 8.41 8.42
C ARG A 6 7.47 8.14 7.01
N TYR A 7 7.13 7.00 6.44
CA TYR A 7 7.57 6.61 5.10
C TYR A 7 6.57 6.94 4.00
N LYS A 8 5.48 7.64 4.34
CA LYS A 8 4.40 8.04 3.42
C LYS A 8 3.85 6.87 2.60
N VAL A 9 3.69 5.71 3.25
CA VAL A 9 3.14 4.52 2.60
C VAL A 9 1.62 4.61 2.55
N PRO A 10 0.96 4.48 1.37
CA PRO A 10 -0.49 4.36 1.27
C PRO A 10 -1.00 3.17 2.08
N VAL A 11 -2.16 3.29 2.69
CA VAL A 11 -2.69 2.27 3.60
C VAL A 11 -4.13 1.94 3.25
N PHE A 12 -4.44 0.66 3.14
CA PHE A 12 -5.77 0.08 3.12
C PHE A 12 -5.95 -0.72 4.39
N LEU A 13 -7.10 -0.63 5.03
CA LEU A 13 -7.42 -1.30 6.27
C LEU A 13 -8.42 -2.43 6.04
N PHE A 14 -8.16 -3.59 6.63
CA PHE A 14 -9.11 -4.70 6.67
C PHE A 14 -9.40 -5.07 8.11
N VAL A 15 -10.61 -4.80 8.56
CA VAL A 15 -11.10 -5.14 9.89
C VAL A 15 -11.62 -6.58 9.85
N ASN A 16 -10.85 -7.47 10.44
CA ASN A 16 -11.10 -8.91 10.38
C ASN A 16 -12.00 -9.38 11.52
N LYS A 17 -12.55 -10.60 11.37
CA LYS A 17 -13.38 -11.30 12.36
C LYS A 17 -14.76 -10.67 12.60
N MET A 18 -15.33 -10.06 11.57
CA MET A 18 -16.69 -9.50 11.63
C MET A 18 -17.79 -10.56 11.83
N ASP A 19 -17.46 -11.83 11.73
CA ASP A 19 -18.33 -12.97 12.00
C ASP A 19 -18.47 -13.32 13.49
N GLN A 20 -17.80 -12.61 14.37
CA GLN A 20 -17.93 -12.80 15.82
C GLN A 20 -19.15 -12.08 16.36
N ASN A 21 -19.81 -12.69 17.36
CA ASN A 21 -20.97 -12.09 18.01
C ASN A 21 -20.59 -10.78 18.72
N GLY A 22 -21.39 -9.74 18.51
CA GLY A 22 -21.20 -8.43 19.13
C GLY A 22 -20.27 -7.49 18.37
N THR A 23 -19.85 -7.84 17.15
CA THR A 23 -19.15 -6.89 16.27
C THR A 23 -20.15 -5.88 15.71
N ASP A 24 -19.79 -4.61 15.82
CA ASP A 24 -20.55 -3.47 15.28
C ASP A 24 -19.63 -2.70 14.32
N ARG A 25 -20.02 -2.65 13.04
CA ARG A 25 -19.22 -2.02 11.97
C ARG A 25 -19.05 -0.52 12.18
N ASP A 26 -20.12 0.17 12.57
CA ASP A 26 -20.10 1.63 12.75
C ASP A 26 -19.29 2.03 13.98
N ALA A 27 -19.42 1.27 15.06
CA ALA A 27 -18.63 1.47 16.26
C ALA A 27 -17.13 1.25 15.97
N LEU A 28 -16.78 0.21 15.21
CA LEU A 28 -15.40 -0.06 14.81
C LEU A 28 -14.84 1.00 13.86
N LEU A 29 -15.63 1.51 12.91
CA LEU A 29 -15.21 2.61 12.04
C LEU A 29 -14.95 3.89 12.85
N THR A 30 -15.81 4.19 13.83
CA THR A 30 -15.64 5.31 14.75
C THR A 30 -14.35 5.18 15.57
N ASP A 31 -14.04 3.96 16.02
CA ASP A 31 -12.81 3.64 16.74
C ASP A 31 -11.57 3.86 15.85
N LEU A 32 -11.61 3.41 14.59
CA LEU A 32 -10.56 3.66 13.60
C LEU A 32 -10.35 5.17 13.36
N LYS A 33 -11.44 5.94 13.21
CA LYS A 33 -11.38 7.40 13.05
C LYS A 33 -10.70 8.07 14.24
N THR A 34 -11.02 7.61 15.44
CA THR A 34 -10.49 8.19 16.69
C THR A 34 -9.01 7.84 16.91
N HIS A 35 -8.61 6.59 16.66
CA HIS A 35 -7.28 6.10 17.03
C HIS A 35 -6.26 6.13 15.90
N LEU A 36 -6.69 6.13 14.64
CA LEU A 36 -5.78 6.16 13.49
C LEU A 36 -5.84 7.49 12.75
N HIS A 37 -6.98 7.80 12.12
CA HIS A 37 -7.17 9.04 11.36
C HIS A 37 -8.64 9.31 11.08
N GLU A 38 -9.08 10.55 11.19
CA GLU A 38 -10.47 10.96 10.94
C GLU A 38 -10.98 10.59 9.53
N ASN A 39 -10.10 10.55 8.54
CA ASN A 39 -10.39 10.21 7.16
C ASN A 39 -10.35 8.69 6.88
N CYS A 40 -10.61 7.85 7.87
CA CYS A 40 -10.95 6.45 7.66
C CYS A 40 -12.38 6.39 7.10
N VAL A 41 -12.54 5.86 5.88
CA VAL A 41 -13.84 5.75 5.20
C VAL A 41 -14.12 4.31 4.87
N ASP A 42 -15.36 3.88 5.09
CA ASP A 42 -15.81 2.55 4.74
C ASP A 42 -15.96 2.39 3.22
N PHE A 43 -15.25 1.43 2.66
CA PHE A 43 -15.23 1.08 1.24
C PHE A 43 -15.88 -0.28 0.98
N GLY A 44 -16.41 -0.92 2.00
CA GLY A 44 -17.10 -2.20 1.84
C GLY A 44 -18.44 -2.02 1.16
N ARG A 45 -18.91 -3.05 0.47
CA ARG A 45 -20.22 -3.04 -0.17
C ARG A 45 -21.34 -2.93 0.86
N THR A 46 -22.42 -2.28 0.45
CA THR A 46 -23.67 -2.26 1.21
C THR A 46 -24.33 -3.65 1.19
N GLU A 47 -25.01 -4.02 2.27
CA GLU A 47 -25.73 -5.29 2.33
C GLU A 47 -26.77 -5.38 1.21
N GLY A 48 -26.70 -6.45 0.42
CA GLY A 48 -27.61 -6.70 -0.70
C GLY A 48 -27.10 -6.25 -2.06
N ASP A 49 -25.93 -5.61 -2.16
CA ASP A 49 -25.32 -5.33 -3.44
C ASP A 49 -24.77 -6.61 -4.08
N THR A 50 -25.39 -7.01 -5.19
CA THR A 50 -25.01 -8.17 -6.03
C THR A 50 -24.31 -7.77 -7.33
N SER A 51 -23.90 -6.49 -7.44
CA SER A 51 -23.23 -5.99 -8.65
C SER A 51 -21.90 -6.72 -8.86
N THR A 52 -21.59 -7.01 -10.12
CA THR A 52 -20.29 -7.59 -10.50
C THR A 52 -19.17 -6.56 -10.52
N GLU A 53 -19.50 -5.28 -10.58
CA GLU A 53 -18.55 -4.18 -10.52
C GLU A 53 -18.40 -3.66 -9.08
N TYR A 54 -17.16 -3.38 -8.70
CA TYR A 54 -16.84 -2.69 -7.45
C TYR A 54 -17.07 -1.19 -7.62
N LEU A 55 -18.25 -0.72 -7.23
CA LEU A 55 -18.66 0.68 -7.27
C LEU A 55 -18.89 1.20 -5.86
N LEU A 56 -18.55 2.45 -5.64
CA LEU A 56 -18.87 3.16 -4.39
C LEU A 56 -20.28 3.74 -4.51
N ASP A 57 -21.03 3.66 -3.42
CA ASP A 57 -22.35 4.27 -3.34
C ASP A 57 -22.27 5.79 -3.10
N PRO A 58 -23.38 6.54 -3.25
CA PRO A 58 -23.39 7.99 -3.06
C PRO A 58 -22.96 8.44 -1.66
N GLU A 59 -23.29 7.69 -0.61
CA GLU A 59 -22.90 8.01 0.77
C GLU A 59 -21.38 7.85 0.96
N GLN A 60 -20.80 6.80 0.38
CA GLN A 60 -19.36 6.60 0.37
C GLN A 60 -18.65 7.72 -0.40
N MET A 61 -19.19 8.15 -1.55
CA MET A 61 -18.62 9.27 -2.33
C MET A 61 -18.66 10.58 -1.54
N GLU A 62 -19.73 10.86 -0.84
CA GLU A 62 -19.85 12.04 0.04
C GLU A 62 -18.82 11.99 1.17
N ASN A 63 -18.69 10.85 1.85
CA ASN A 63 -17.70 10.65 2.91
C ASN A 63 -16.24 10.82 2.39
N ILE A 64 -15.97 10.43 1.15
CA ILE A 64 -14.67 10.62 0.51
C ILE A 64 -14.45 12.10 0.18
N ALA A 65 -15.47 12.78 -0.36
CA ALA A 65 -15.37 14.18 -0.73
C ALA A 65 -15.02 15.08 0.47
N VAL A 66 -15.57 14.79 1.64
CA VAL A 66 -15.27 15.52 2.88
C VAL A 66 -13.78 15.43 3.31
N CYS A 67 -13.03 14.44 2.81
CA CYS A 67 -11.62 14.29 3.15
C CYS A 67 -10.69 15.36 2.54
N ASP A 68 -11.17 16.15 1.56
CA ASP A 68 -10.39 17.22 0.93
C ASP A 68 -11.31 18.38 0.48
N GLU A 69 -10.97 19.60 0.86
CA GLU A 69 -11.81 20.79 0.57
C GLU A 69 -12.09 20.98 -0.93
N LYS A 70 -11.09 20.81 -1.78
CA LYS A 70 -11.25 20.97 -3.23
C LYS A 70 -12.12 19.89 -3.83
N LEU A 71 -11.99 18.67 -3.32
CA LEU A 71 -12.81 17.57 -3.77
C LEU A 71 -14.27 17.76 -3.33
N LEU A 72 -14.49 18.29 -2.14
CA LEU A 72 -15.82 18.61 -1.64
C LEU A 72 -16.50 19.69 -2.51
N GLU A 73 -15.80 20.78 -2.85
CA GLU A 73 -16.33 21.80 -3.76
C GLU A 73 -16.74 21.19 -5.10
N LYS A 74 -15.88 20.37 -5.72
CA LYS A 74 -16.19 19.67 -6.97
C LYS A 74 -17.40 18.73 -6.82
N TYR A 75 -17.45 17.96 -5.74
CA TYR A 75 -18.55 17.04 -5.49
C TYR A 75 -19.90 17.75 -5.35
N LEU A 76 -19.92 18.90 -4.68
CA LEU A 76 -21.13 19.73 -4.56
C LEU A 76 -21.62 20.27 -5.91
N GLU A 77 -20.72 20.48 -6.88
CA GLU A 77 -21.06 20.93 -8.23
C GLU A 77 -21.45 19.78 -9.16
N THR A 78 -20.77 18.64 -9.08
CA THR A 78 -20.87 17.55 -10.07
C THR A 78 -21.65 16.32 -9.56
N GLY A 79 -21.77 16.16 -8.24
CA GLY A 79 -22.36 14.98 -7.61
C GLY A 79 -21.53 13.70 -7.75
N SER A 80 -20.26 13.81 -8.16
CA SER A 80 -19.40 12.64 -8.41
C SER A 80 -17.94 12.87 -8.02
N VAL A 81 -17.25 11.78 -7.70
CA VAL A 81 -15.81 11.73 -7.44
C VAL A 81 -15.16 10.75 -8.41
N ASP A 82 -14.09 11.16 -9.05
CA ASP A 82 -13.39 10.31 -10.02
C ASP A 82 -12.42 9.33 -9.32
N ASP A 83 -12.29 8.12 -9.86
CA ASP A 83 -11.36 7.11 -9.33
C ASP A 83 -9.90 7.59 -9.27
N ALA A 84 -9.51 8.51 -10.17
CA ALA A 84 -8.18 9.11 -10.17
C ALA A 84 -7.95 10.02 -8.94
N GLU A 85 -8.97 10.76 -8.52
CA GLU A 85 -8.93 11.63 -7.36
C GLU A 85 -8.89 10.82 -6.07
N ILE A 86 -9.69 9.76 -5.98
CA ILE A 86 -9.67 8.81 -4.86
C ILE A 86 -8.26 8.22 -4.71
N ARG A 87 -7.67 7.80 -5.82
CA ARG A 87 -6.32 7.23 -5.85
C ARG A 87 -5.27 8.23 -5.38
N GLU A 88 -5.39 9.48 -5.79
CA GLU A 88 -4.49 10.55 -5.37
C GLU A 88 -4.58 10.81 -3.85
N LEU A 89 -5.78 10.89 -3.30
CA LEU A 89 -5.99 11.06 -1.85
C LEU A 89 -5.38 9.91 -1.05
N ILE A 90 -5.50 8.67 -1.52
CA ILE A 90 -4.90 7.50 -0.87
C ILE A 90 -3.37 7.59 -0.92
N VAL A 91 -2.79 7.96 -2.07
CA VAL A 91 -1.33 8.14 -2.22
C VAL A 91 -0.81 9.27 -1.34
N GLN A 92 -1.55 10.38 -1.23
CA GLN A 92 -1.23 11.51 -0.36
C GLN A 92 -1.49 11.22 1.13
N ARG A 93 -2.06 10.05 1.46
CA ARG A 93 -2.48 9.68 2.83
C ARG A 93 -3.50 10.65 3.44
N LYS A 94 -4.36 11.19 2.62
CA LYS A 94 -5.52 11.98 3.03
C LYS A 94 -6.79 11.14 3.16
N LEU A 95 -6.79 9.92 2.64
CA LEU A 95 -7.90 8.99 2.66
C LEU A 95 -7.39 7.58 2.99
N PHE A 96 -8.09 6.88 3.86
CA PHE A 96 -7.76 5.53 4.32
C PHE A 96 -8.94 4.60 4.12
N PRO A 97 -8.98 3.85 3.00
CA PRO A 97 -10.04 2.88 2.73
C PRO A 97 -10.09 1.79 3.80
N CYS A 98 -11.26 1.60 4.39
CA CYS A 98 -11.55 0.57 5.38
C CYS A 98 -12.50 -0.47 4.79
N HIS A 99 -12.21 -1.74 4.99
CA HIS A 99 -13.06 -2.85 4.62
C HIS A 99 -13.30 -3.71 5.84
N PHE A 100 -14.48 -4.29 5.93
CA PHE A 100 -14.91 -5.12 7.06
C PHE A 100 -15.25 -6.52 6.56
N GLY A 101 -14.78 -7.54 7.26
CA GLY A 101 -15.05 -8.89 6.82
C GLY A 101 -14.52 -9.99 7.75
N SER A 102 -14.59 -11.22 7.26
CA SER A 102 -14.03 -12.39 7.91
C SER A 102 -13.12 -13.13 6.92
N ALA A 103 -11.83 -13.05 7.13
CA ALA A 103 -10.87 -13.74 6.29
C ALA A 103 -11.06 -15.26 6.33
N LEU A 104 -11.46 -15.81 7.50
CA LEU A 104 -11.74 -17.25 7.65
C LEU A 104 -12.91 -17.71 6.77
N LYS A 105 -13.93 -16.86 6.63
CA LYS A 105 -15.13 -17.14 5.82
C LYS A 105 -15.05 -16.54 4.41
N ALA A 106 -13.91 -15.94 4.05
CA ALA A 106 -13.72 -15.18 2.81
C ALA A 106 -14.72 -14.04 2.58
N GLN A 107 -15.41 -13.58 3.61
CA GLN A 107 -16.36 -12.46 3.52
C GLN A 107 -15.62 -11.12 3.46
N GLY A 108 -15.96 -10.26 2.47
CA GLY A 108 -15.35 -8.95 2.26
C GLY A 108 -13.91 -8.98 1.73
N VAL A 109 -13.32 -10.17 1.53
CA VAL A 109 -11.93 -10.30 1.04
C VAL A 109 -11.83 -9.94 -0.44
N GLU A 110 -12.82 -10.32 -1.23
CA GLU A 110 -12.88 -10.00 -2.66
C GLU A 110 -13.04 -8.49 -2.86
N ASP A 111 -13.92 -7.84 -2.11
CA ASP A 111 -14.12 -6.38 -2.17
C ASP A 111 -12.86 -5.62 -1.77
N PHE A 112 -12.18 -6.09 -0.72
CA PHE A 112 -10.89 -5.54 -0.30
C PHE A 112 -9.84 -5.63 -1.41
N TRP A 113 -9.77 -6.80 -2.07
CA TRP A 113 -8.84 -7.02 -3.18
C TRP A 113 -9.17 -6.13 -4.39
N ASN A 114 -10.45 -6.04 -4.75
CA ASN A 114 -10.93 -5.18 -5.84
C ASN A 114 -10.65 -3.70 -5.55
N GLY A 115 -10.86 -3.26 -4.31
CA GLY A 115 -10.51 -1.91 -3.87
C GLY A 115 -9.01 -1.61 -4.00
N ILE A 116 -8.15 -2.54 -3.58
CA ILE A 116 -6.70 -2.41 -3.78
C ILE A 116 -6.37 -2.32 -5.27
N GLN A 117 -6.88 -3.23 -6.11
CA GLN A 117 -6.58 -3.23 -7.54
C GLN A 117 -7.05 -1.94 -8.23
N LYS A 118 -8.24 -1.46 -7.89
CA LYS A 118 -8.84 -0.27 -8.49
C LYS A 118 -8.11 1.02 -8.09
N TYR A 119 -7.71 1.14 -6.83
CA TYR A 119 -7.17 2.39 -6.27
C TYR A 119 -5.65 2.38 -6.04
N THR A 120 -4.93 1.35 -6.49
CA THR A 120 -3.47 1.37 -6.55
C THR A 120 -2.99 1.42 -8.00
N SER A 121 -1.82 2.01 -8.20
CA SER A 121 -1.13 1.97 -9.48
C SER A 121 0.24 1.33 -9.30
N GLU A 122 0.68 0.58 -10.29
CA GLU A 122 2.06 0.11 -10.30
C GLU A 122 3.01 1.32 -10.43
N PRO A 123 4.02 1.44 -9.56
CA PRO A 123 5.02 2.47 -9.71
C PRO A 123 5.77 2.25 -11.03
N GLN A 124 5.88 3.30 -11.84
CA GLN A 124 6.73 3.25 -13.02
C GLN A 124 8.17 3.03 -12.57
N ARG A 125 8.74 1.90 -12.96
CA ARG A 125 10.14 1.56 -12.67
C ARG A 125 11.01 1.96 -13.86
N PRO A 126 12.20 2.55 -13.60
CA PRO A 126 13.18 2.79 -14.66
C PRO A 126 13.54 1.48 -15.37
N GLU A 127 13.81 1.55 -16.67
CA GLU A 127 14.31 0.40 -17.44
C GLU A 127 15.73 0.03 -17.02
N GLU A 128 16.49 1.01 -16.56
CA GLU A 128 17.84 0.80 -16.05
C GLU A 128 17.82 -0.02 -14.75
N PHE A 129 18.77 -0.96 -14.63
CA PHE A 129 18.88 -1.79 -13.44
C PHE A 129 19.18 -0.93 -12.20
N GLY A 130 18.35 -1.08 -11.20
CA GLY A 130 18.51 -0.49 -9.88
C GLY A 130 18.13 -1.47 -8.79
N ALA A 131 18.88 -1.49 -7.71
CA ALA A 131 18.58 -2.33 -6.56
C ALA A 131 18.99 -1.66 -5.24
N LYS A 132 18.26 -1.95 -4.18
CA LYS A 132 18.55 -1.50 -2.82
C LYS A 132 18.75 -2.70 -1.90
N VAL A 133 19.94 -2.85 -1.34
CA VAL A 133 20.23 -3.84 -0.31
C VAL A 133 19.57 -3.43 0.99
N PHE A 134 18.76 -4.30 1.58
CA PHE A 134 18.05 -4.02 2.84
C PHE A 134 18.42 -4.98 3.99
N LYS A 135 19.05 -6.12 3.68
CA LYS A 135 19.49 -7.08 4.70
C LYS A 135 20.71 -7.85 4.21
N ILE A 136 21.64 -8.12 5.11
CA ILE A 136 22.74 -9.06 4.92
C ILE A 136 22.63 -10.11 6.03
N ALA A 137 22.65 -11.39 5.66
CA ALA A 137 22.60 -12.51 6.56
C ALA A 137 23.65 -13.57 6.16
N ARG A 138 23.74 -14.65 6.91
CA ARG A 138 24.49 -15.86 6.56
C ARG A 138 23.56 -17.06 6.55
N ASP A 139 23.80 -17.99 5.63
CA ASP A 139 23.09 -19.26 5.61
C ASP A 139 23.68 -20.23 6.67
N GLU A 140 23.12 -21.44 6.77
CA GLU A 140 23.57 -22.48 7.70
C GLU A 140 25.00 -22.96 7.43
N GLN A 141 25.50 -22.75 6.22
CA GLN A 141 26.84 -23.09 5.78
C GLN A 141 27.85 -21.93 5.96
N GLY A 142 27.39 -20.76 6.45
CA GLY A 142 28.20 -19.58 6.68
C GLY A 142 28.36 -18.67 5.46
N ASN A 143 27.76 -18.99 4.31
CA ASN A 143 27.84 -18.15 3.11
C ASN A 143 27.05 -16.86 3.31
N ARG A 144 27.55 -15.76 2.76
CA ARG A 144 26.90 -14.46 2.82
C ARG A 144 25.67 -14.43 1.89
N LEU A 145 24.53 -14.04 2.46
CA LEU A 145 23.29 -13.77 1.74
C LEU A 145 22.99 -12.28 1.74
N THR A 146 22.91 -11.70 0.55
CA THR A 146 22.58 -10.29 0.37
C THR A 146 21.16 -10.20 -0.17
N TYR A 147 20.24 -9.64 0.63
CA TYR A 147 18.84 -9.43 0.25
C TYR A 147 18.70 -8.05 -0.36
N MET A 148 18.16 -7.98 -1.58
CA MET A 148 17.96 -6.73 -2.28
C MET A 148 16.56 -6.62 -2.86
N LYS A 149 16.05 -5.38 -2.88
CA LYS A 149 14.82 -5.02 -3.59
C LYS A 149 15.20 -4.42 -4.93
N ILE A 150 14.74 -5.02 -6.02
CA ILE A 150 14.92 -4.46 -7.37
C ILE A 150 14.02 -3.22 -7.49
N THR A 151 14.62 -2.08 -7.86
CA THR A 151 13.95 -0.79 -8.00
C THR A 151 13.82 -0.34 -9.45
N GLY A 152 14.50 -0.99 -10.37
CA GLY A 152 14.44 -0.76 -11.82
C GLY A 152 15.03 -1.93 -12.58
N GLY A 153 14.67 -2.08 -13.84
CA GLY A 153 15.16 -3.12 -14.72
C GLY A 153 14.92 -4.55 -14.20
N CYS A 154 15.80 -5.45 -14.55
CA CYS A 154 15.77 -6.84 -14.10
C CYS A 154 17.17 -7.38 -13.75
N LEU A 155 17.22 -8.35 -12.84
CA LEU A 155 18.43 -9.07 -12.47
C LEU A 155 18.31 -10.53 -12.87
N LYS A 156 19.24 -11.00 -13.72
CA LYS A 156 19.33 -12.41 -14.09
C LYS A 156 20.34 -13.13 -13.19
N ALA A 157 20.10 -14.42 -12.92
CA ALA A 157 21.08 -15.24 -12.22
C ALA A 157 22.44 -15.23 -12.93
N LYS A 158 23.53 -15.29 -12.18
CA LYS A 158 24.91 -15.22 -12.66
C LYS A 158 25.32 -13.87 -13.29
N THR A 159 24.51 -12.81 -13.14
CA THR A 159 24.91 -11.45 -13.54
C THR A 159 25.97 -10.92 -12.57
N LEU A 160 27.05 -10.35 -13.12
CA LEU A 160 28.04 -9.66 -12.31
C LEU A 160 27.50 -8.31 -11.86
N LEU A 161 27.49 -8.07 -10.57
CA LEU A 161 27.09 -6.79 -10.00
C LEU A 161 28.31 -6.02 -9.53
N SER A 162 28.43 -4.76 -9.95
CA SER A 162 29.45 -3.85 -9.46
C SER A 162 28.80 -2.63 -8.83
N SER A 163 29.30 -2.18 -7.69
CA SER A 163 28.89 -0.91 -7.09
C SER A 163 29.71 0.23 -7.66
N ARG A 164 29.11 1.00 -8.56
CA ARG A 164 29.63 2.32 -8.94
C ARG A 164 28.66 3.38 -8.47
N GLY A 165 28.96 4.07 -7.40
CA GLY A 165 28.16 5.24 -7.12
C GLY A 165 28.17 5.75 -5.70
N LYS A 166 28.51 7.00 -5.59
CA LYS A 166 28.27 7.85 -4.44
C LYS A 166 26.76 8.04 -4.26
N GLN A 167 26.12 7.32 -3.35
CA GLN A 167 24.93 7.83 -2.70
C GLN A 167 25.24 7.98 -1.21
N SER A 168 25.67 9.16 -0.84
CA SER A 168 25.77 9.59 0.54
C SER A 168 24.36 9.86 1.06
N LEU A 169 23.84 8.98 1.89
CA LEU A 169 22.76 9.35 2.81
C LEU A 169 23.33 10.35 3.83
N PRO A 170 22.64 11.47 4.09
CA PRO A 170 23.12 12.42 5.10
C PRO A 170 23.23 11.73 6.47
N GLY A 171 24.45 11.71 7.03
CA GLY A 171 24.70 11.23 8.39
C GLY A 171 25.38 9.85 8.51
N VAL A 172 25.66 9.14 7.43
CA VAL A 172 26.38 7.86 7.48
C VAL A 172 27.75 8.00 6.78
N LYS A 173 28.83 7.92 7.56
CA LYS A 173 30.17 7.75 7.00
C LYS A 173 30.29 6.35 6.42
N GLN A 174 30.10 6.18 5.12
CA GLN A 174 30.39 4.94 4.42
C GLN A 174 31.85 4.93 3.96
N LYS A 175 32.59 3.88 4.33
CA LYS A 175 33.81 3.49 3.62
C LYS A 175 33.40 3.06 2.21
N GLN A 176 33.93 3.74 1.23
CA GLN A 176 33.77 3.42 -0.18
C GLN A 176 34.70 2.22 -0.47
N GLU A 177 34.15 1.02 -0.46
CA GLU A 177 34.81 -0.14 -1.01
C GLU A 177 34.09 -0.47 -2.33
N ASP A 178 34.82 -0.37 -3.43
CA ASP A 178 34.36 -0.91 -4.72
C ASP A 178 34.34 -2.43 -4.57
N TRP A 179 33.17 -3.03 -4.74
CA TRP A 179 33.01 -4.48 -4.69
C TRP A 179 32.36 -5.00 -5.96
N GLU A 180 32.82 -6.15 -6.39
CA GLU A 180 32.18 -6.96 -7.44
C GLU A 180 31.69 -8.25 -6.82
N GLU A 181 30.44 -8.59 -6.99
CA GLU A 181 29.83 -9.82 -6.51
C GLU A 181 28.97 -10.44 -7.62
N LYS A 182 29.17 -11.73 -7.85
CA LYS A 182 28.39 -12.48 -8.81
C LYS A 182 27.11 -12.97 -8.15
N ALA A 183 25.97 -12.69 -8.74
CA ALA A 183 24.69 -13.20 -8.28
C ALA A 183 24.56 -14.70 -8.61
N ASP A 184 25.09 -15.57 -7.74
CA ASP A 184 25.15 -17.00 -8.02
C ASP A 184 23.82 -17.74 -7.79
N GLN A 185 22.95 -17.23 -6.93
CA GLN A 185 21.63 -17.80 -6.66
C GLN A 185 20.60 -16.72 -6.42
N LEU A 186 19.56 -16.67 -7.26
CA LEU A 186 18.31 -15.96 -6.98
C LEU A 186 17.33 -16.96 -6.39
N ARG A 187 16.96 -16.77 -5.10
CA ARG A 187 15.79 -17.43 -4.51
C ARG A 187 14.65 -16.41 -4.49
N LEU A 188 13.58 -16.74 -5.20
CA LEU A 188 12.30 -16.02 -5.17
C LEU A 188 11.55 -16.38 -3.89
#